data_46001d3998fe601632ec586483fd2255
#
_entry.id   46001d3998fe601632ec586483fd2255
#
_cell.length_a   1.000
_cell.length_b   1.000
_cell.length_c   1.000
_cell.angle_alpha   90.00
_cell.angle_beta   90.00
_cell.angle_gamma   90.00
#
_symmetry.space_group_name_H-M   'P 1'
#
loop_
_entity.id
_entity.type
_entity.pdbx_description
1 polymer ?
#
loop_
_entity_poly.entity_id
_entity_poly.type
_entity_poly.pdbx_seq_one_letter_code
_entity_poly.pdbx_strand_id
1 'polypeptide(L)'
;VVNKPRNKGTSAESAVVAYLRDNGFPHAERRSLTGATDKGDISGCLGLCIEVKYANSGLKLGPWLTETRVERFNSRADYGVLVVKPAGLGDRNTAYWYAVMIGEEFAELSAKAVANSPAILQIKHGEPTTLNTTVLRAQLTRGIQPGQLAGYELLALTMRPPGSKENPDAWYRVLTLSHMVRLVRAAGYGQR
;
A
#
# COMPACT_ATOMS: atom_id res chain seq x y z
N VAL A 1 -0.95 30.78 13.02
CA VAL A 1 -1.55 29.51 13.52
C VAL A 1 -1.23 28.43 12.51
N VAL A 2 -0.33 27.49 12.87
CA VAL A 2 0.10 26.41 11.98
C VAL A 2 -0.99 25.34 11.94
N ASN A 3 -1.51 25.05 10.74
CA ASN A 3 -2.61 24.11 10.53
C ASN A 3 -2.09 22.66 10.68
N LYS A 4 -2.06 22.14 11.91
CA LYS A 4 -1.48 20.84 12.30
C LYS A 4 -1.95 19.61 11.50
N PRO A 5 -3.22 19.47 11.05
CA PRO A 5 -3.64 18.31 10.25
C PRO A 5 -3.02 18.30 8.84
N ARG A 6 -2.98 19.44 8.15
CA ARG A 6 -2.42 19.57 6.80
C ARG A 6 -0.92 19.23 6.77
N ASN A 7 -0.17 19.68 7.78
CA ASN A 7 1.26 19.38 7.86
C ASN A 7 1.57 17.91 8.09
N LYS A 8 0.68 17.17 8.78
CA LYS A 8 0.86 15.73 9.02
C LYS A 8 0.63 14.89 7.77
N GLY A 9 -0.35 15.24 6.95
CA GLY A 9 -0.57 14.62 5.64
C GLY A 9 0.65 14.82 4.74
N THR A 10 1.07 16.06 4.56
CA THR A 10 2.24 16.44 3.77
C THR A 10 3.53 15.73 4.21
N SER A 11 3.75 15.56 5.52
CA SER A 11 4.89 14.79 6.04
C SER A 11 4.80 13.31 5.67
N ALA A 12 3.62 12.70 5.73
CA ALA A 12 3.42 11.30 5.36
C ALA A 12 3.69 11.08 3.86
N GLU A 13 3.12 11.91 2.99
CA GLU A 13 3.39 11.87 1.55
C GLU A 13 4.89 12.00 1.24
N SER A 14 5.57 12.95 1.88
CA SER A 14 7.02 13.16 1.70
C SER A 14 7.85 11.94 2.14
N ALA A 15 7.46 11.29 3.23
CA ALA A 15 8.13 10.07 3.69
C ALA A 15 7.94 8.90 2.71
N VAL A 16 6.73 8.76 2.13
CA VAL A 16 6.46 7.75 1.10
C VAL A 16 7.27 8.03 -0.15
N VAL A 17 7.35 9.30 -0.61
CA VAL A 17 8.18 9.69 -1.76
C VAL A 17 9.64 9.33 -1.54
N ALA A 18 10.22 9.68 -0.39
CA ALA A 18 11.61 9.34 -0.07
C ALA A 18 11.83 7.83 -0.12
N TYR A 19 10.94 7.07 0.53
CA TYR A 19 11.03 5.61 0.52
C TYR A 19 10.95 5.01 -0.89
N LEU A 20 10.03 5.49 -1.73
CA LEU A 20 9.87 5.01 -3.10
C LEU A 20 11.10 5.31 -3.95
N ARG A 21 11.68 6.52 -3.83
CA ARG A 21 12.91 6.89 -4.54
C ARG A 21 14.06 5.95 -4.23
N ASP A 22 14.25 5.62 -2.96
CA ASP A 22 15.31 4.71 -2.51
C ASP A 22 15.05 3.25 -2.91
N ASN A 23 13.81 2.91 -3.36
CA ASN A 23 13.39 1.55 -3.63
C ASN A 23 12.90 1.31 -5.06
N GLY A 24 13.46 2.02 -6.05
CA GLY A 24 13.28 1.74 -7.48
C GLY A 24 12.26 2.63 -8.19
N PHE A 25 11.83 3.72 -7.58
CA PHE A 25 10.96 4.74 -8.20
C PHE A 25 11.60 6.13 -8.11
N PRO A 26 12.74 6.38 -8.78
CA PRO A 26 13.53 7.59 -8.58
C PRO A 26 12.78 8.87 -8.98
N HIS A 27 11.76 8.77 -9.81
CA HIS A 27 10.93 9.89 -10.25
C HIS A 27 9.68 10.11 -9.35
N ALA A 28 9.53 9.33 -8.26
CA ALA A 28 8.43 9.55 -7.33
C ALA A 28 8.48 10.97 -6.77
N GLU A 29 7.35 11.66 -6.79
CA GLU A 29 7.21 13.01 -6.26
C GLU A 29 5.80 13.22 -5.71
N ARG A 30 5.67 14.17 -4.79
CA ARG A 30 4.34 14.57 -4.31
C ARG A 30 3.59 15.26 -5.45
N ARG A 31 2.36 14.84 -5.67
CA ARG A 31 1.50 15.50 -6.64
C ARG A 31 1.04 16.85 -6.09
N SER A 32 1.23 17.89 -6.86
CA SER A 32 0.58 19.18 -6.59
C SER A 32 -0.90 19.06 -6.94
N LEU A 33 -1.77 19.62 -6.09
CA LEU A 33 -3.20 19.74 -6.38
C LEU A 33 -3.38 20.73 -7.55
N THR A 34 -3.31 20.23 -8.78
CA THR A 34 -3.52 21.00 -9.99
C THR A 34 -4.65 20.38 -10.80
N GLY A 35 -5.77 21.13 -10.95
CA GLY A 35 -6.92 20.71 -11.73
C GLY A 35 -8.10 20.20 -10.88
N ALA A 36 -9.22 19.93 -11.57
CA ALA A 36 -10.49 19.53 -10.96
C ALA A 36 -10.58 18.02 -10.65
N THR A 37 -9.59 17.22 -11.06
CA THR A 37 -9.65 15.75 -10.98
C THR A 37 -8.52 15.24 -10.11
N ASP A 38 -8.88 14.57 -9.02
CA ASP A 38 -7.92 13.92 -8.13
C ASP A 38 -7.35 12.66 -8.78
N LYS A 39 -6.03 12.48 -8.64
CA LYS A 39 -5.25 11.39 -9.28
C LYS A 39 -4.30 10.69 -8.30
N GLY A 40 -4.54 10.82 -7.00
CA GLY A 40 -3.69 10.34 -5.93
C GLY A 40 -2.56 11.32 -5.54
N ASP A 41 -1.94 11.06 -4.40
CA ASP A 41 -0.96 11.94 -3.76
C ASP A 41 0.44 11.88 -4.37
N ILE A 42 0.81 10.77 -5.03
CA ILE A 42 2.15 10.52 -5.55
C ILE A 42 2.11 10.39 -7.07
N SER A 43 3.01 11.10 -7.74
CA SER A 43 3.29 10.98 -9.18
C SER A 43 4.67 10.38 -9.44
N GLY A 44 5.00 10.13 -10.71
CA GLY A 44 6.29 9.55 -11.12
C GLY A 44 6.42 8.04 -10.90
N CYS A 45 5.36 7.35 -10.50
CA CYS A 45 5.28 5.90 -10.37
C CYS A 45 4.38 5.36 -11.51
N LEU A 46 4.92 5.19 -12.71
CA LEU A 46 4.16 4.77 -13.88
C LEU A 46 3.38 3.47 -13.61
N GLY A 47 2.11 3.45 -14.00
CA GLY A 47 1.19 2.34 -13.79
C GLY A 47 0.60 2.23 -12.38
N LEU A 48 1.04 3.06 -11.42
CA LEU A 48 0.55 3.05 -10.06
C LEU A 48 -0.12 4.37 -9.68
N CYS A 49 -1.31 4.29 -9.10
CA CYS A 49 -1.95 5.38 -8.37
C CYS A 49 -1.72 5.15 -6.88
N ILE A 50 -1.03 6.07 -6.23
CA ILE A 50 -0.68 5.92 -4.81
C ILE A 50 -1.33 7.06 -4.03
N GLU A 51 -2.24 6.66 -3.13
CA GLU A 51 -2.90 7.52 -2.17
C GLU A 51 -2.31 7.32 -0.79
N VAL A 52 -2.12 8.38 -0.01
CA VAL A 52 -1.49 8.34 1.32
C VAL A 52 -2.43 8.89 2.38
N LYS A 53 -2.76 8.08 3.37
CA LYS A 53 -3.63 8.47 4.49
C LYS A 53 -2.90 8.33 5.82
N TYR A 54 -3.19 9.24 6.74
CA TYR A 54 -2.73 9.15 8.13
C TYR A 54 -3.87 8.69 9.05
N ALA A 55 -3.73 7.51 9.62
CA ALA A 55 -4.73 6.92 10.52
C ALA A 55 -4.56 7.45 11.95
N ASN A 56 -4.94 8.71 12.20
CA ASN A 56 -4.88 9.31 13.54
C ASN A 56 -5.99 8.82 14.47
N SER A 57 -7.19 8.55 13.93
CA SER A 57 -8.41 8.22 14.67
C SER A 57 -9.03 6.87 14.26
N GLY A 58 -8.20 5.95 13.77
CA GLY A 58 -8.63 4.64 13.29
C GLY A 58 -8.48 4.44 11.79
N LEU A 59 -8.66 3.19 11.37
CA LEU A 59 -8.59 2.79 9.97
C LEU A 59 -9.97 2.93 9.31
N LYS A 60 -10.04 3.73 8.25
CA LYS A 60 -11.23 3.89 7.41
C LYS A 60 -11.00 3.30 6.03
N LEU A 61 -10.57 2.03 5.97
CA LEU A 61 -10.08 1.43 4.72
C LEU A 61 -11.12 1.44 3.60
N GLY A 62 -12.39 1.18 3.89
CA GLY A 62 -13.46 1.17 2.88
C GLY A 62 -13.57 2.50 2.12
N PRO A 63 -13.88 3.62 2.80
CA PRO A 63 -13.93 4.93 2.17
C PRO A 63 -12.64 5.30 1.43
N TRP A 64 -11.46 5.10 2.06
CA TRP A 64 -10.17 5.44 1.46
C TRP A 64 -9.85 4.62 0.21
N LEU A 65 -10.15 3.31 0.20
CA LEU A 65 -9.98 2.48 -1.01
C LEU A 65 -10.96 2.86 -2.11
N THR A 66 -12.17 3.35 -1.76
CA THR A 66 -13.10 3.89 -2.75
C THR A 66 -12.52 5.14 -3.41
N GLU A 67 -11.94 6.05 -2.63
CA GLU A 67 -11.23 7.23 -3.14
C GLU A 67 -10.06 6.80 -4.06
N THR A 68 -9.16 5.95 -3.56
CA THR A 68 -8.01 5.44 -4.34
C THR A 68 -8.44 4.80 -5.67
N ARG A 69 -9.57 4.10 -5.70
CA ARG A 69 -10.10 3.49 -6.92
C ARG A 69 -10.55 4.54 -7.95
N VAL A 70 -11.20 5.61 -7.50
CA VAL A 70 -11.60 6.73 -8.35
C VAL A 70 -10.35 7.44 -8.90
N GLU A 71 -9.38 7.70 -8.06
CA GLU A 71 -8.11 8.34 -8.42
C GLU A 71 -7.29 7.49 -9.39
N ARG A 72 -7.26 6.15 -9.19
CA ARG A 72 -6.68 5.20 -10.13
C ARG A 72 -7.30 5.35 -11.52
N PHE A 73 -8.62 5.38 -11.59
CA PHE A 73 -9.34 5.59 -12.86
C PHE A 73 -8.99 6.93 -13.50
N ASN A 74 -8.99 8.01 -12.72
CA ASN A 74 -8.66 9.36 -13.17
C ASN A 74 -7.22 9.49 -13.67
N SER A 75 -6.28 8.78 -13.03
CA SER A 75 -4.87 8.75 -13.41
C SER A 75 -4.55 7.78 -14.55
N ARG A 76 -5.50 6.93 -14.94
CA ARG A 76 -5.31 5.82 -15.89
C ARG A 76 -4.21 4.86 -15.47
N ALA A 77 -4.05 4.66 -14.16
CA ALA A 77 -3.08 3.73 -13.61
C ALA A 77 -3.60 2.29 -13.69
N ASP A 78 -2.68 1.33 -13.79
CA ASP A 78 -3.00 -0.09 -13.81
C ASP A 78 -3.54 -0.54 -12.45
N TYR A 79 -2.90 -0.07 -11.36
CA TYR A 79 -3.23 -0.46 -9.99
C TYR A 79 -3.34 0.73 -9.04
N GLY A 80 -4.26 0.61 -8.08
CA GLY A 80 -4.42 1.54 -6.96
C GLY A 80 -3.78 0.99 -5.68
N VAL A 81 -2.93 1.78 -5.03
CA VAL A 81 -2.30 1.43 -3.75
C VAL A 81 -2.60 2.49 -2.72
N LEU A 82 -3.35 2.13 -1.70
CA LEU A 82 -3.57 2.97 -0.53
C LEU A 82 -2.44 2.75 0.48
N VAL A 83 -1.63 3.76 0.74
CA VAL A 83 -0.61 3.74 1.79
C VAL A 83 -1.15 4.40 3.05
N VAL A 84 -1.13 3.69 4.16
CA VAL A 84 -1.65 4.19 5.43
C VAL A 84 -0.53 4.29 6.45
N LYS A 85 -0.26 5.50 6.92
CA LYS A 85 0.59 5.74 8.08
C LYS A 85 -0.19 5.43 9.35
N PRO A 86 0.13 4.35 10.10
CA PRO A 86 -0.56 4.06 11.34
C PRO A 86 -0.12 5.01 12.46
N ALA A 87 -1.02 5.27 13.41
CA ALA A 87 -0.66 6.02 14.61
C ALA A 87 0.48 5.32 15.37
N GLY A 88 1.42 6.10 15.89
CA GLY A 88 2.57 5.59 16.63
C GLY A 88 3.74 5.06 15.79
N LEU A 89 3.64 5.04 14.46
CA LEU A 89 4.79 4.82 13.58
C LEU A 89 5.27 6.15 12.99
N GLY A 90 6.53 6.49 13.28
CA GLY A 90 7.19 7.67 12.71
C GLY A 90 7.64 7.47 11.27
N ASP A 91 8.09 8.55 10.62
CA ASP A 91 8.50 8.56 9.21
C ASP A 91 9.74 7.70 8.94
N ARG A 92 10.58 7.45 9.95
CA ARG A 92 11.71 6.51 9.84
C ARG A 92 11.29 5.05 9.67
N ASN A 93 10.02 4.73 9.93
CA ASN A 93 9.45 3.40 9.84
C ASN A 93 8.51 3.26 8.63
N THR A 94 8.66 4.08 7.59
CA THR A 94 7.81 4.09 6.39
C THR A 94 7.74 2.72 5.72
N ALA A 95 8.80 1.94 5.73
CA ALA A 95 8.84 0.57 5.24
C ALA A 95 7.76 -0.34 5.87
N TYR A 96 7.35 -0.07 7.09
CA TYR A 96 6.37 -0.85 7.87
C TYR A 96 4.96 -0.22 7.87
N TRP A 97 4.72 0.86 7.15
CA TRP A 97 3.38 1.40 6.98
C TRP A 97 2.54 0.43 6.17
N TYR A 98 1.23 0.51 6.31
CA TYR A 98 0.34 -0.40 5.61
C TYR A 98 0.21 0.03 4.15
N ALA A 99 0.28 -0.93 3.25
CA ALA A 99 -0.07 -0.78 1.84
C ALA A 99 -1.25 -1.71 1.55
N VAL A 100 -2.33 -1.15 1.05
CA VAL A 100 -3.61 -1.84 0.92
C VAL A 100 -4.08 -1.81 -0.52
N MET A 101 -4.53 -2.94 -1.01
CA MET A 101 -5.15 -3.09 -2.33
C MET A 101 -6.48 -3.86 -2.23
N ILE A 102 -7.33 -3.71 -3.23
CA ILE A 102 -8.48 -4.59 -3.43
C ILE A 102 -7.99 -5.96 -3.91
N GLY A 103 -8.68 -7.04 -3.50
CA GLY A 103 -8.26 -8.41 -3.74
C GLY A 103 -8.09 -8.76 -5.22
N GLU A 104 -8.99 -8.29 -6.07
CA GLU A 104 -8.92 -8.47 -7.53
C GLU A 104 -7.62 -7.87 -8.11
N GLU A 105 -7.36 -6.59 -7.85
CA GLU A 105 -6.14 -5.91 -8.32
C GLU A 105 -4.87 -6.55 -7.75
N PHE A 106 -4.91 -6.99 -6.51
CA PHE A 106 -3.80 -7.70 -5.89
C PHE A 106 -3.54 -9.05 -6.54
N ALA A 107 -4.59 -9.80 -6.90
CA ALA A 107 -4.46 -11.09 -7.57
C ALA A 107 -3.82 -10.94 -8.96
N GLU A 108 -4.27 -9.97 -9.75
CA GLU A 108 -3.68 -9.65 -11.06
C GLU A 108 -2.21 -9.23 -10.95
N LEU A 109 -1.90 -8.31 -10.03
CA LEU A 109 -0.53 -7.86 -9.76
C LEU A 109 0.38 -9.02 -9.34
N SER A 110 -0.12 -9.91 -8.47
CA SER A 110 0.61 -11.07 -8.00
C SER A 110 0.89 -12.07 -9.10
N ALA A 111 -0.10 -12.34 -9.96
CA ALA A 111 0.08 -13.21 -11.13
C ALA A 111 1.14 -12.66 -12.09
N LYS A 112 1.13 -11.35 -12.36
CA LYS A 112 2.14 -10.68 -13.17
C LYS A 112 3.52 -10.76 -12.54
N ALA A 113 3.63 -10.58 -11.23
CA ALA A 113 4.89 -10.67 -10.50
C ALA A 113 5.48 -12.09 -10.56
N VAL A 114 4.64 -13.13 -10.39
CA VAL A 114 5.05 -14.55 -10.51
C VAL A 114 5.52 -14.87 -11.93
N ALA A 115 4.81 -14.39 -12.94
CA ALA A 115 5.20 -14.61 -14.35
C ALA A 115 6.56 -14.00 -14.67
N ASN A 116 6.87 -12.81 -14.13
CA ASN A 116 8.14 -12.11 -14.38
C ASN A 116 9.30 -12.62 -13.49
N SER A 117 8.99 -13.18 -12.33
CA SER A 117 9.98 -13.56 -11.32
C SER A 117 9.52 -14.79 -10.51
N PRO A 118 9.47 -15.98 -11.11
CA PRO A 118 8.94 -17.18 -10.46
C PRO A 118 9.65 -17.57 -9.16
N ALA A 119 10.92 -17.23 -9.04
CA ALA A 119 11.76 -17.58 -7.88
C ALA A 119 11.56 -16.67 -6.66
N ILE A 120 10.78 -15.57 -6.80
CA ILE A 120 10.78 -14.47 -5.82
C ILE A 120 9.54 -14.48 -4.91
N LEU A 121 8.45 -15.17 -5.26
CA LEU A 121 7.17 -14.91 -4.63
C LEU A 121 6.50 -16.15 -4.02
N GLN A 122 6.86 -16.42 -2.79
CA GLN A 122 5.93 -17.11 -1.91
C GLN A 122 5.09 -16.05 -1.16
N ILE A 123 3.86 -15.82 -1.63
CA ILE A 123 2.91 -14.96 -0.93
C ILE A 123 2.25 -15.79 0.15
N LYS A 124 2.55 -15.51 1.41
CA LYS A 124 1.79 -16.06 2.53
C LYS A 124 0.51 -15.26 2.71
N HIS A 125 -0.62 -15.91 2.50
CA HIS A 125 -1.93 -15.37 2.85
C HIS A 125 -2.16 -15.59 4.35
N GLY A 126 -2.23 -14.50 5.12
CA GLY A 126 -2.68 -14.58 6.52
C GLY A 126 -4.19 -14.80 6.60
N GLU A 127 -4.62 -15.44 7.70
CA GLU A 127 -6.05 -15.62 8.00
C GLU A 127 -6.80 -14.27 7.99
N PRO A 128 -8.09 -14.28 7.58
CA PRO A 128 -8.93 -13.10 7.62
C PRO A 128 -8.96 -12.49 9.02
N THR A 129 -8.61 -11.24 9.13
CA THR A 129 -8.57 -10.54 10.42
C THR A 129 -9.56 -9.39 10.47
N THR A 130 -9.97 -9.02 11.67
CA THR A 130 -10.79 -7.84 11.90
C THR A 130 -9.98 -6.56 11.79
N LEU A 131 -10.66 -5.45 11.46
CA LEU A 131 -10.10 -4.10 11.34
C LEU A 131 -9.60 -3.56 12.71
N ASN A 132 -8.64 -4.25 13.32
CA ASN A 132 -7.98 -3.81 14.54
C ASN A 132 -6.51 -3.50 14.25
N THR A 133 -6.13 -2.23 14.38
CA THR A 133 -4.77 -1.72 14.14
C THR A 133 -3.72 -2.46 14.95
N THR A 134 -4.03 -2.85 16.19
CA THR A 134 -3.10 -3.55 17.08
C THR A 134 -2.85 -4.97 16.57
N VAL A 135 -3.91 -5.68 16.21
CA VAL A 135 -3.83 -7.05 15.66
C VAL A 135 -3.12 -7.03 14.31
N LEU A 136 -3.48 -6.12 13.43
CA LEU A 136 -2.87 -5.94 12.12
C LEU A 136 -1.36 -5.67 12.24
N ARG A 137 -0.98 -4.73 13.13
CA ARG A 137 0.41 -4.43 13.42
C ARG A 137 1.17 -5.64 13.96
N ALA A 138 0.58 -6.35 14.93
CA ALA A 138 1.20 -7.54 15.53
C ALA A 138 1.41 -8.65 14.49
N GLN A 139 0.44 -8.90 13.60
CA GLN A 139 0.55 -9.91 12.56
C GLN A 139 1.59 -9.53 11.51
N LEU A 140 1.58 -8.28 11.02
CA LEU A 140 2.59 -7.80 10.06
C LEU A 140 3.99 -7.80 10.67
N THR A 141 4.13 -7.41 11.94
CA THR A 141 5.43 -7.41 12.64
C THR A 141 5.94 -8.84 12.91
N ARG A 142 5.07 -9.77 13.31
CA ARG A 142 5.44 -11.18 13.53
C ARG A 142 5.85 -11.87 12.24
N GLY A 143 5.21 -11.55 11.13
CA GLY A 143 5.57 -12.06 9.81
C GLY A 143 6.91 -11.56 9.28
N ILE A 144 7.51 -10.56 9.94
CA ILE A 144 8.79 -9.93 9.57
C ILE A 144 9.92 -10.34 10.53
N GLN A 145 9.76 -11.38 11.35
CA GLN A 145 10.82 -11.85 12.26
C GLN A 145 12.11 -12.13 11.44
N PRO A 146 13.25 -11.49 11.82
CA PRO A 146 14.54 -11.78 11.17
C PRO A 146 14.85 -13.30 11.32
N GLY A 147 14.95 -14.00 10.18
CA GLY A 147 15.25 -15.42 10.13
C GLY A 147 14.07 -16.35 9.74
N GLN A 148 12.83 -15.88 9.75
CA GLN A 148 11.68 -16.68 9.28
C GLN A 148 11.24 -16.35 7.85
N LEU A 149 11.59 -15.18 7.33
CA LEU A 149 11.43 -14.79 5.94
C LEU A 149 12.79 -14.93 5.25
N ALA A 150 13.13 -16.13 4.81
CA ALA A 150 14.24 -16.30 3.89
C ALA A 150 13.93 -15.48 2.63
N GLY A 151 14.54 -14.31 2.51
CA GLY A 151 14.70 -13.45 1.32
C GLY A 151 13.54 -13.22 0.32
N TYR A 152 12.53 -14.07 0.28
CA TYR A 152 11.61 -14.19 -0.85
C TYR A 152 10.12 -14.19 -0.47
N GLU A 153 9.78 -14.21 0.80
CA GLU A 153 8.37 -14.28 1.21
C GLU A 153 7.76 -12.90 1.37
N LEU A 154 6.58 -12.71 0.77
CA LEU A 154 5.72 -11.56 0.99
C LEU A 154 4.54 -11.98 1.87
N LEU A 155 4.30 -11.26 2.95
CA LEU A 155 3.12 -11.47 3.77
C LEU A 155 2.02 -10.51 3.33
N ALA A 156 0.92 -11.06 2.86
CA ALA A 156 -0.33 -10.35 2.57
C ALA A 156 -1.42 -10.83 3.53
N LEU A 157 -1.91 -9.95 4.37
CA LEU A 157 -3.05 -10.23 5.23
C LEU A 157 -4.35 -9.98 4.48
N THR A 158 -5.29 -10.90 4.61
CA THR A 158 -6.64 -10.75 4.06
C THR A 158 -7.55 -10.10 5.08
N MET A 159 -8.25 -9.05 4.68
CA MET A 159 -9.23 -8.36 5.53
C MET A 159 -10.58 -8.34 4.83
N ARG A 160 -11.59 -8.87 5.52
CA ARG A 160 -12.98 -8.83 5.06
C ARG A 160 -13.61 -7.51 5.43
N PRO A 161 -14.15 -6.72 4.47
CA PRO A 161 -14.89 -5.52 4.77
C PRO A 161 -16.16 -5.82 5.58
N PRO A 162 -16.55 -4.98 6.54
CA PRO A 162 -17.83 -5.11 7.23
C PRO A 162 -18.99 -5.17 6.23
N GLY A 163 -19.91 -6.12 6.40
CA GLY A 163 -21.07 -6.29 5.54
C GLY A 163 -20.79 -6.85 4.13
N SER A 164 -19.55 -7.16 3.78
CA SER A 164 -19.25 -7.82 2.50
C SER A 164 -19.75 -9.25 2.51
N LYS A 165 -20.46 -9.64 1.43
CA LYS A 165 -20.79 -11.03 1.14
C LYS A 165 -19.53 -11.82 0.79
N GLU A 166 -19.63 -13.13 0.59
CA GLU A 166 -18.51 -14.03 0.31
C GLU A 166 -17.92 -13.86 -1.10
N ASN A 167 -17.44 -12.66 -1.39
CA ASN A 167 -16.65 -12.38 -2.59
C ASN A 167 -15.22 -12.03 -2.20
N PRO A 168 -14.26 -12.96 -2.26
CA PRO A 168 -12.86 -12.74 -1.89
C PRO A 168 -12.17 -11.65 -2.73
N ASP A 169 -12.63 -11.40 -3.96
CA ASP A 169 -12.03 -10.39 -4.86
C ASP A 169 -12.29 -8.97 -4.36
N ALA A 170 -13.40 -8.76 -3.63
CA ALA A 170 -13.71 -7.49 -2.97
C ALA A 170 -13.03 -7.32 -1.61
N TRP A 171 -12.34 -8.33 -1.09
CA TRP A 171 -11.64 -8.24 0.19
C TRP A 171 -10.34 -7.46 0.04
N TYR A 172 -9.90 -6.83 1.13
CA TYR A 172 -8.67 -6.07 1.13
C TYR A 172 -7.46 -6.98 1.34
N ARG A 173 -6.36 -6.65 0.68
CA ARG A 173 -5.04 -7.23 0.91
C ARG A 173 -4.16 -6.17 1.53
N VAL A 174 -3.63 -6.47 2.70
CA VAL A 174 -2.81 -5.55 3.50
C VAL A 174 -1.41 -6.12 3.64
N LEU A 175 -0.44 -5.35 3.18
CA LEU A 175 0.99 -5.63 3.28
C LEU A 175 1.68 -4.51 4.05
N THR A 176 2.96 -4.68 4.35
CA THR A 176 3.81 -3.52 4.61
C THR A 176 4.16 -2.83 3.30
N LEU A 177 4.50 -1.54 3.35
CA LEU A 177 4.94 -0.81 2.16
C LEU A 177 6.17 -1.46 1.52
N SER A 178 7.10 -1.99 2.32
CA SER A 178 8.27 -2.73 1.80
C SER A 178 7.88 -3.96 0.99
N HIS A 179 6.92 -4.74 1.45
CA HIS A 179 6.43 -5.90 0.72
C HIS A 179 5.66 -5.50 -0.54
N MET A 180 4.86 -4.44 -0.49
CA MET A 180 4.15 -3.92 -1.65
C MET A 180 5.14 -3.44 -2.73
N VAL A 181 6.16 -2.70 -2.35
CA VAL A 181 7.19 -2.23 -3.30
C VAL A 181 7.94 -3.40 -3.94
N ARG A 182 8.27 -4.45 -3.18
CA ARG A 182 8.86 -5.67 -3.76
C ARG A 182 7.92 -6.35 -4.74
N LEU A 183 6.63 -6.43 -4.43
CA LEU A 183 5.62 -7.03 -5.30
C LEU A 183 5.48 -6.24 -6.62
N VAL A 184 5.31 -4.92 -6.56
CA VAL A 184 5.14 -4.09 -7.77
C VAL A 184 6.40 -4.11 -8.63
N ARG A 185 7.59 -4.14 -8.03
CA ARG A 185 8.86 -4.29 -8.77
C ARG A 185 8.98 -5.65 -9.44
N ALA A 186 8.60 -6.73 -8.77
CA ALA A 186 8.57 -8.05 -9.37
C ALA A 186 7.59 -8.14 -10.54
N ALA A 187 6.47 -7.40 -10.48
CA ALA A 187 5.52 -7.26 -11.58
C ALA A 187 6.02 -6.36 -12.73
N GLY A 188 7.23 -5.79 -12.63
CA GLY A 188 7.87 -5.00 -13.68
C GLY A 188 7.65 -3.49 -13.60
N TYR A 189 7.14 -2.97 -12.49
CA TYR A 189 7.01 -1.54 -12.23
C TYR A 189 8.28 -0.99 -11.55
N GLY A 190 8.57 0.30 -11.82
CA GLY A 190 9.80 0.94 -11.32
C GLY A 190 11.04 0.61 -12.18
N GLN A 191 12.18 1.15 -11.77
CA GLN A 191 13.47 0.88 -12.44
C GLN A 191 14.09 -0.42 -11.92
N ARG A 192 14.74 -1.14 -12.81
CA ARG A 192 15.52 -2.35 -12.49
C ARG A 192 16.85 -2.00 -11.85
#